data_30187ce0974a23153374e5dfb9b207ce
#
_entry.id   30187ce0974a23153374e5dfb9b207ce
#
_cell.length_a   1.000
_cell.length_b   1.000
_cell.length_c   1.000
_cell.angle_alpha   90.00
_cell.angle_beta   90.00
_cell.angle_gamma   90.00
#
_symmetry.space_group_name_H-M   'P 1'
#
loop_
_entity.id
_entity.type
_entity.pdbx_description
1 polymer ?
#
loop_
_entity_poly.entity_id
_entity_poly.type
_entity_poly.pdbx_seq_one_letter_code
_entity_poly.pdbx_strand_id
1 'polypeptide(L)'
;MPQKKSKSTAKKTVVIKICKAHRILVLTIFSLLFLFVFVAMILLILLGDYEIGIILLIIAVPTILFLPCPLYYATWQIIFDAEGIQKRLFGINHKKYAWTQVKEVRSAWLISERSNGISIIFKDKKAVHFRMDCENAEAAKKLILSHCSITEHRGLI
;
A
#
# COMPACT_ATOMS: atom_id res chain seq x y z
N MET A 1 -3.25 18.32 -48.83
CA MET A 1 -2.45 18.18 -47.58
C MET A 1 -3.12 17.20 -46.69
N PRO A 2 -2.54 16.04 -46.38
CA PRO A 2 -3.17 15.05 -45.49
C PRO A 2 -2.95 15.44 -44.03
N GLN A 3 -4.05 15.64 -43.31
CA GLN A 3 -4.05 15.85 -41.86
C GLN A 3 -3.51 14.59 -41.16
N LYS A 4 -2.36 14.75 -40.52
CA LYS A 4 -1.78 13.73 -39.61
C LYS A 4 -2.70 13.57 -38.38
N LYS A 5 -3.55 12.54 -38.40
CA LYS A 5 -4.30 12.13 -37.20
C LYS A 5 -3.30 11.86 -36.10
N SER A 6 -3.22 12.76 -35.15
CA SER A 6 -2.56 12.55 -33.86
C SER A 6 -3.20 11.33 -33.17
N LYS A 7 -2.51 10.21 -33.15
CA LYS A 7 -2.88 9.10 -32.32
C LYS A 7 -2.81 9.57 -30.86
N SER A 8 -3.96 9.83 -30.26
CA SER A 8 -4.11 10.00 -28.83
C SER A 8 -3.54 8.73 -28.16
N THR A 9 -2.32 8.82 -27.69
CA THR A 9 -1.70 7.78 -26.87
C THR A 9 -2.47 7.77 -25.57
N ALA A 10 -3.38 6.82 -25.40
CA ALA A 10 -4.13 6.63 -24.17
C ALA A 10 -3.13 6.64 -23.01
N LYS A 11 -3.26 7.59 -22.09
CA LYS A 11 -2.39 7.79 -20.93
C LYS A 11 -2.45 6.51 -20.09
N LYS A 12 -1.47 5.62 -20.25
CA LYS A 12 -1.43 4.33 -19.56
C LYS A 12 -1.13 4.58 -18.08
N THR A 13 -2.17 4.57 -17.26
CA THR A 13 -2.05 4.69 -15.81
C THR A 13 -1.96 3.30 -15.20
N VAL A 14 -0.97 3.04 -14.37
CA VAL A 14 -0.80 1.79 -13.63
C VAL A 14 -0.97 2.09 -12.15
N VAL A 15 -1.88 1.36 -11.49
CA VAL A 15 -2.15 1.50 -10.05
C VAL A 15 -1.67 0.24 -9.35
N ILE A 16 -0.68 0.38 -8.47
CA ILE A 16 -0.24 -0.68 -7.57
C ILE A 16 -1.09 -0.65 -6.31
N LYS A 17 -1.55 -1.82 -5.88
CA LYS A 17 -2.24 -2.05 -4.61
C LYS A 17 -1.58 -3.21 -3.87
N ILE A 18 -1.77 -3.26 -2.57
CA ILE A 18 -1.36 -4.43 -1.78
C ILE A 18 -2.06 -5.67 -2.34
N CYS A 19 -1.36 -6.80 -2.36
CA CYS A 19 -1.89 -8.08 -2.84
C CYS A 19 -3.29 -8.36 -2.29
N LYS A 20 -4.22 -8.72 -3.18
CA LYS A 20 -5.64 -8.93 -2.85
C LYS A 20 -5.82 -9.94 -1.70
N ALA A 21 -5.09 -11.05 -1.74
CA ALA A 21 -5.17 -12.08 -0.70
C ALA A 21 -4.75 -11.54 0.67
N HIS A 22 -3.64 -10.81 0.73
CA HIS A 22 -3.15 -10.20 1.98
C HIS A 22 -4.12 -9.15 2.52
N ARG A 23 -4.66 -8.31 1.64
CA ARG A 23 -5.66 -7.30 1.99
C ARG A 23 -6.94 -7.93 2.55
N ILE A 24 -7.46 -8.98 1.90
CA ILE A 24 -8.65 -9.71 2.37
C ILE A 24 -8.35 -10.35 3.73
N LEU A 25 -7.20 -11.02 3.89
CA LEU A 25 -6.81 -11.67 5.13
C LEU A 25 -6.80 -10.67 6.30
N VAL A 26 -6.12 -9.54 6.13
CA VAL A 26 -6.04 -8.48 7.17
C VAL A 26 -7.43 -7.95 7.51
N LEU A 27 -8.24 -7.61 6.50
CA LEU A 27 -9.60 -7.10 6.72
C LEU A 27 -10.48 -8.14 7.43
N THR A 28 -10.38 -9.42 7.07
CA THR A 28 -11.17 -10.49 7.70
C THR A 28 -10.77 -10.67 9.17
N ILE A 29 -9.47 -10.72 9.49
CA ILE A 29 -8.99 -10.85 10.86
C ILE A 29 -9.49 -9.70 11.72
N PHE A 30 -9.34 -8.45 11.25
CA PHE A 30 -9.81 -7.29 12.00
C PHE A 30 -11.34 -7.23 12.12
N SER A 31 -12.08 -7.65 11.10
CA SER A 31 -13.55 -7.73 11.15
C SER A 31 -14.02 -8.74 12.19
N LEU A 32 -13.40 -9.92 12.25
CA LEU A 32 -13.71 -10.94 13.24
C LEU A 32 -13.35 -10.48 14.66
N LEU A 33 -12.20 -9.83 14.82
CA LEU A 33 -11.78 -9.29 16.11
C LEU A 33 -12.74 -8.20 16.60
N PHE A 34 -13.15 -7.30 15.69
CA PHE A 34 -14.11 -6.25 16.00
C PHE A 34 -15.49 -6.82 16.38
N LEU A 35 -15.97 -7.84 15.64
CA LEU A 35 -17.20 -8.53 15.95
C LEU A 35 -17.14 -9.20 17.32
N PHE A 36 -16.02 -9.87 17.64
CA PHE A 36 -15.81 -10.49 18.95
C PHE A 36 -15.90 -9.47 20.08
N VAL A 37 -15.18 -8.34 19.97
CA VAL A 37 -15.21 -7.27 20.97
C VAL A 37 -16.62 -6.70 21.11
N PHE A 38 -17.32 -6.49 20.00
CA PHE A 38 -18.69 -5.95 20.00
C PHE A 38 -19.68 -6.89 20.72
N VAL A 39 -19.65 -8.18 20.41
CA VAL A 39 -20.50 -9.19 21.07
C VAL A 39 -20.18 -9.27 22.56
N ALA A 40 -18.90 -9.27 22.91
CA ALA A 40 -18.45 -9.31 24.28
C ALA A 40 -18.94 -8.08 25.07
N MET A 41 -18.91 -6.88 24.48
CA MET A 41 -19.46 -5.67 25.12
C MET A 41 -20.98 -5.77 25.35
N ILE A 42 -21.73 -6.33 24.41
CA ILE A 42 -23.18 -6.55 24.59
C ILE A 42 -23.45 -7.51 25.76
N LEU A 43 -22.73 -8.64 25.80
CA LEU A 43 -22.87 -9.63 26.88
C LEU A 43 -22.58 -9.01 28.25
N LEU A 44 -21.58 -8.16 28.34
CA LEU A 44 -21.23 -7.45 29.56
C LEU A 44 -22.34 -6.54 30.06
N ILE A 45 -22.96 -5.78 29.16
CA ILE A 45 -24.09 -4.91 29.49
C ILE A 45 -25.28 -5.75 30.01
N LEU A 46 -25.51 -6.93 29.39
CA LEU A 46 -26.63 -7.80 29.76
C LEU A 46 -26.42 -8.53 31.09
N LEU A 47 -25.19 -8.96 31.39
CA LEU A 47 -24.87 -9.75 32.58
C LEU A 47 -24.53 -8.89 33.80
N GLY A 48 -24.17 -7.61 33.60
CA GLY A 48 -23.84 -6.70 34.70
C GLY A 48 -22.54 -7.04 35.44
N ASP A 49 -21.68 -7.88 34.85
CA ASP A 49 -20.46 -8.36 35.46
C ASP A 49 -19.26 -7.43 35.15
N TYR A 50 -18.87 -6.65 36.16
CA TYR A 50 -17.81 -5.65 36.02
C TYR A 50 -16.41 -6.25 35.85
N GLU A 51 -16.15 -7.46 36.37
CA GLU A 51 -14.83 -8.10 36.25
C GLU A 51 -14.58 -8.51 34.79
N ILE A 52 -15.55 -9.11 34.15
CA ILE A 52 -15.52 -9.42 32.72
C ILE A 52 -15.37 -8.11 31.90
N GLY A 53 -15.98 -7.01 32.36
CA GLY A 53 -15.88 -5.71 31.74
C GLY A 53 -14.47 -5.17 31.63
N ILE A 54 -13.71 -5.28 32.66
CA ILE A 54 -12.31 -4.83 32.68
C ILE A 54 -11.47 -5.64 31.70
N ILE A 55 -11.65 -6.97 31.68
CA ILE A 55 -10.92 -7.86 30.75
C ILE A 55 -11.24 -7.48 29.29
N LEU A 56 -12.51 -7.24 28.99
CA LEU A 56 -12.93 -6.85 27.63
C LEU A 56 -12.40 -5.47 27.22
N LEU A 57 -12.30 -4.55 28.17
CA LEU A 57 -11.74 -3.22 27.91
C LEU A 57 -10.23 -3.32 27.57
N ILE A 58 -9.50 -4.23 28.21
CA ILE A 58 -8.10 -4.52 27.91
C ILE A 58 -7.93 -5.01 26.46
N ILE A 59 -8.90 -5.75 25.92
CA ILE A 59 -8.87 -6.24 24.54
C ILE A 59 -9.39 -5.18 23.56
N ALA A 60 -10.43 -4.43 23.94
CA ALA A 60 -11.04 -3.42 23.07
C ALA A 60 -10.12 -2.25 22.78
N VAL A 61 -9.38 -1.76 23.77
CA VAL A 61 -8.49 -0.62 23.59
C VAL A 61 -7.41 -0.87 22.53
N PRO A 62 -6.62 -1.97 22.57
CA PRO A 62 -5.68 -2.28 21.50
C PRO A 62 -6.37 -2.43 20.13
N THR A 63 -7.54 -3.08 20.08
CA THR A 63 -8.28 -3.29 18.84
C THR A 63 -8.63 -1.96 18.17
N ILE A 64 -9.08 -0.98 18.93
CA ILE A 64 -9.40 0.37 18.43
C ILE A 64 -8.12 1.10 18.00
N LEU A 65 -7.03 1.01 18.79
CA LEU A 65 -5.75 1.64 18.46
C LEU A 65 -5.14 1.09 17.16
N PHE A 66 -5.35 -0.19 16.85
CA PHE A 66 -4.87 -0.81 15.62
C PHE A 66 -5.83 -0.69 14.44
N LEU A 67 -7.00 -0.07 14.60
CA LEU A 67 -7.97 0.16 13.52
C LEU A 67 -7.36 0.86 12.28
N PRO A 68 -6.42 1.81 12.39
CA PRO A 68 -5.77 2.39 11.21
C PRO A 68 -5.02 1.38 10.33
N CYS A 69 -4.54 0.24 10.88
CA CYS A 69 -3.82 -0.77 10.11
C CYS A 69 -4.64 -1.37 8.96
N PRO A 70 -5.84 -1.96 9.17
CA PRO A 70 -6.65 -2.49 8.08
C PRO A 70 -7.08 -1.42 7.10
N LEU A 71 -7.36 -0.19 7.55
CA LEU A 71 -7.67 0.93 6.68
C LEU A 71 -6.46 1.31 5.80
N TYR A 72 -5.24 1.27 6.35
CA TYR A 72 -4.01 1.45 5.57
C TYR A 72 -3.91 0.38 4.47
N TYR A 73 -4.05 -0.91 4.81
CA TYR A 73 -3.98 -2.01 3.84
C TYR A 73 -5.07 -1.92 2.76
N ALA A 74 -6.26 -1.46 3.11
CA ALA A 74 -7.36 -1.32 2.19
C ALA A 74 -7.17 -0.16 1.19
N THR A 75 -6.53 0.94 1.62
CA THR A 75 -6.54 2.22 0.89
C THR A 75 -5.19 2.60 0.28
N TRP A 76 -4.10 1.92 0.69
CA TRP A 76 -2.77 2.20 0.18
C TRP A 76 -2.65 1.88 -1.31
N GLN A 77 -2.19 2.86 -2.08
CA GLN A 77 -1.99 2.76 -3.52
C GLN A 77 -0.79 3.58 -3.96
N ILE A 78 -0.10 3.12 -5.02
CA ILE A 78 0.86 3.93 -5.77
C ILE A 78 0.36 4.01 -7.20
N ILE A 79 0.24 5.22 -7.71
CA ILE A 79 -0.26 5.53 -9.04
C ILE A 79 0.93 5.96 -9.90
N PHE A 80 1.14 5.27 -11.01
CA PHE A 80 2.14 5.58 -12.02
C PHE A 80 1.42 6.04 -13.27
N ASP A 81 1.78 7.20 -13.78
CA ASP A 81 1.26 7.72 -15.04
C ASP A 81 2.41 8.28 -15.91
N ALA A 82 2.07 8.81 -17.08
CA ALA A 82 3.06 9.39 -17.98
C ALA A 82 3.80 10.61 -17.41
N GLU A 83 3.24 11.26 -16.39
CA GLU A 83 3.79 12.49 -15.80
C GLU A 83 4.66 12.17 -14.57
N GLY A 84 4.39 11.05 -13.86
CA GLY A 84 5.15 10.71 -12.68
C GLY A 84 4.51 9.66 -11.78
N ILE A 85 4.83 9.79 -10.51
CA ILE A 85 4.52 8.83 -9.45
C ILE A 85 3.78 9.55 -8.34
N GLN A 86 2.65 9.00 -7.89
CA GLN A 86 1.85 9.55 -6.82
C GLN A 86 1.46 8.47 -5.82
N LYS A 87 1.68 8.73 -4.52
CA LYS A 87 1.16 7.89 -3.46
C LYS A 87 -0.25 8.35 -3.08
N ARG A 88 -1.16 7.38 -2.90
CA ARG A 88 -2.51 7.62 -2.40
C ARG A 88 -2.71 6.79 -1.14
N LEU A 89 -3.21 7.43 -0.09
CA LEU A 89 -3.49 6.80 1.19
C LEU A 89 -4.79 7.37 1.77
N PHE A 90 -5.68 6.53 2.29
CA PHE A 90 -7.00 6.91 2.81
C PHE A 90 -7.85 7.72 1.80
N GLY A 91 -7.69 7.44 0.48
CA GLY A 91 -8.35 8.19 -0.57
C GLY A 91 -7.72 9.56 -0.87
N ILE A 92 -6.76 10.01 -0.05
CA ILE A 92 -6.08 11.29 -0.20
C ILE A 92 -4.86 11.13 -1.10
N ASN A 93 -4.78 11.96 -2.14
CA ASN A 93 -3.61 12.02 -3.00
C ASN A 93 -2.49 12.81 -2.31
N HIS A 94 -1.35 12.15 -2.10
CA HIS A 94 -0.14 12.83 -1.66
C HIS A 94 0.58 13.52 -2.81
N LYS A 95 1.70 14.18 -2.51
CA LYS A 95 2.54 14.86 -3.49
C LYS A 95 2.84 13.95 -4.68
N LYS A 96 2.64 14.47 -5.89
CA LYS A 96 3.04 13.83 -7.14
C LYS A 96 4.50 14.19 -7.45
N TYR A 97 5.28 13.19 -7.79
CA TYR A 97 6.68 13.32 -8.20
C TYR A 97 6.79 13.09 -9.69
N ALA A 98 7.30 14.06 -10.43
CA ALA A 98 7.60 13.88 -11.84
C ALA A 98 8.76 12.88 -12.03
N TRP A 99 8.79 12.19 -13.16
CA TRP A 99 9.89 11.26 -13.49
C TRP A 99 11.27 11.91 -13.45
N THR A 100 11.37 13.20 -13.78
CA THR A 100 12.60 13.99 -13.70
C THR A 100 13.12 14.22 -12.28
N GLN A 101 12.27 14.00 -11.27
CA GLN A 101 12.63 14.09 -9.85
C GLN A 101 13.13 12.76 -9.28
N VAL A 102 13.02 11.67 -10.03
CA VAL A 102 13.60 10.38 -9.64
C VAL A 102 15.12 10.52 -9.69
N LYS A 103 15.76 10.20 -8.57
CA LYS A 103 17.22 10.18 -8.46
C LYS A 103 17.77 8.79 -8.83
N GLU A 104 17.12 7.76 -8.32
CA GLU A 104 17.59 6.39 -8.45
C GLU A 104 16.43 5.41 -8.26
N VAL A 105 16.48 4.30 -8.97
CA VAL A 105 15.58 3.16 -8.77
C VAL A 105 16.43 1.95 -8.40
N ARG A 106 16.16 1.37 -7.24
CA ARG A 106 16.87 0.20 -6.72
C ARG A 106 15.95 -1.00 -6.68
N SER A 107 16.47 -2.14 -7.10
CA SER A 107 15.89 -3.44 -6.78
C SER A 107 16.35 -3.79 -5.36
N ALA A 108 15.44 -3.80 -4.41
CA ALA A 108 15.75 -4.12 -3.02
C ALA A 108 15.32 -5.56 -2.69
N TRP A 109 16.26 -6.34 -2.15
CA TRP A 109 15.94 -7.58 -1.45
C TRP A 109 15.53 -7.20 -0.02
N LEU A 110 14.24 -7.22 0.27
CA LEU A 110 13.78 -7.09 1.64
C LEU A 110 14.07 -8.40 2.38
N ILE A 111 14.50 -8.30 3.62
CA ILE A 111 14.94 -9.25 4.67
C ILE A 111 14.51 -10.74 4.52
N SER A 112 13.59 -11.07 3.66
CA SER A 112 13.15 -12.42 3.33
C SER A 112 13.49 -12.70 1.86
N GLU A 113 14.24 -13.76 1.61
CA GLU A 113 14.69 -14.23 0.29
C GLU A 113 13.58 -14.39 -0.78
N ARG A 114 12.33 -14.22 -0.41
CA ARG A 114 11.16 -14.39 -1.28
C ARG A 114 10.49 -13.12 -1.76
N SER A 115 10.89 -11.93 -1.29
CA SER A 115 10.19 -10.70 -1.68
C SER A 115 11.12 -9.69 -2.34
N ASN A 116 11.29 -9.81 -3.64
CA ASN A 116 11.86 -8.76 -4.46
C ASN A 116 10.97 -7.51 -4.37
N GLY A 117 11.56 -6.37 -4.05
CA GLY A 117 10.89 -5.08 -4.03
C GLY A 117 11.57 -4.07 -4.93
N ILE A 118 10.88 -3.00 -5.24
CA ILE A 118 11.43 -1.84 -5.94
C ILE A 118 11.33 -0.64 -5.03
N SER A 119 12.48 0.05 -4.90
CA SER A 119 12.60 1.32 -4.20
C SER A 119 12.87 2.43 -5.20
N ILE A 120 12.04 3.44 -5.21
CA ILE A 120 12.21 4.64 -6.03
C ILE A 120 12.59 5.78 -5.10
N ILE A 121 13.81 6.30 -5.26
CA ILE A 121 14.37 7.36 -4.45
C ILE A 121 14.31 8.65 -5.24
N PHE A 122 13.73 9.70 -4.65
CA PHE A 122 13.62 11.02 -5.23
C PHE A 122 14.77 11.94 -4.81
N LYS A 123 14.96 13.03 -5.54
CA LYS A 123 16.02 14.03 -5.29
C LYS A 123 15.88 14.68 -3.91
N ASP A 124 14.67 14.77 -3.35
CA ASP A 124 14.39 15.27 -2.00
C ASP A 124 14.62 14.24 -0.89
N LYS A 125 15.32 13.14 -1.18
CA LYS A 125 15.62 12.00 -0.28
C LYS A 125 14.40 11.20 0.18
N LYS A 126 13.19 11.51 -0.28
CA LYS A 126 12.01 10.68 -0.04
C LYS A 126 12.06 9.44 -0.91
N ALA A 127 11.42 8.38 -0.47
CA ALA A 127 11.36 7.13 -1.22
C ALA A 127 9.94 6.56 -1.25
N VAL A 128 9.67 5.83 -2.32
CA VAL A 128 8.46 5.02 -2.47
C VAL A 128 8.91 3.59 -2.69
N HIS A 129 8.39 2.68 -1.86
CA HIS A 129 8.73 1.26 -1.91
C HIS A 129 7.48 0.45 -2.22
N PHE A 130 7.63 -0.58 -3.02
CA PHE A 130 6.59 -1.59 -3.22
C PHE A 130 7.22 -2.95 -3.49
N ARG A 131 6.47 -4.01 -3.15
CA ARG A 131 6.88 -5.39 -3.34
C ARG A 131 6.38 -5.91 -4.68
N MET A 132 7.09 -6.88 -5.26
CA MET A 132 6.70 -7.47 -6.54
C MET A 132 5.46 -8.39 -6.45
N ASP A 133 5.04 -8.76 -5.22
CA ASP A 133 3.78 -9.47 -4.97
C ASP A 133 2.54 -8.55 -4.93
N CYS A 134 2.73 -7.24 -5.04
CA CYS A 134 1.63 -6.29 -5.16
C CYS A 134 0.89 -6.42 -6.50
N GLU A 135 -0.40 -6.07 -6.49
CA GLU A 135 -1.20 -6.04 -7.73
C GLU A 135 -0.59 -5.05 -8.74
N ASN A 136 -0.45 -5.48 -10.00
CA ASN A 136 0.13 -4.71 -11.10
C ASN A 136 1.62 -4.31 -10.96
N ALA A 137 2.38 -4.94 -10.05
CA ALA A 137 3.79 -4.61 -9.83
C ALA A 137 4.65 -4.80 -11.08
N GLU A 138 4.42 -5.88 -11.87
CA GLU A 138 5.14 -6.11 -13.13
C GLU A 138 4.83 -5.03 -14.20
N ALA A 139 3.58 -4.59 -14.28
CA ALA A 139 3.19 -3.52 -15.19
C ALA A 139 3.86 -2.18 -14.81
N ALA A 140 3.94 -1.91 -13.50
CA ALA A 140 4.64 -0.73 -12.99
C ALA A 140 6.15 -0.83 -13.22
N LYS A 141 6.78 -2.00 -13.02
CA LYS A 141 8.18 -2.22 -13.32
C LYS A 141 8.50 -1.92 -14.80
N LYS A 142 7.67 -2.39 -15.73
CA LYS A 142 7.82 -2.09 -17.15
C LYS A 142 7.71 -0.59 -17.43
N LEU A 143 6.80 0.11 -16.77
CA LEU A 143 6.64 1.55 -16.92
C LEU A 143 7.84 2.31 -16.32
N ILE A 144 8.36 1.88 -15.17
CA ILE A 144 9.56 2.45 -14.55
C ILE A 144 10.76 2.29 -15.49
N LEU A 145 10.97 1.09 -16.06
CA LEU A 145 12.06 0.79 -16.99
C LEU A 145 11.99 1.64 -18.28
N SER A 146 10.80 2.09 -18.68
CA SER A 146 10.67 2.99 -19.84
C SER A 146 11.09 4.44 -19.54
N HIS A 147 11.24 4.83 -18.27
CA HIS A 147 11.62 6.16 -17.83
C HIS A 147 12.97 6.21 -17.09
N CYS A 148 13.36 5.13 -16.43
CA CYS A 148 14.54 5.07 -15.57
C CYS A 148 15.26 3.72 -15.72
N SER A 149 16.61 3.71 -15.58
CA SER A 149 17.36 2.47 -15.40
C SER A 149 17.23 1.97 -13.95
N ILE A 150 17.06 0.65 -13.78
CA ILE A 150 17.05 0.03 -12.46
C ILE A 150 18.45 -0.42 -12.12
N THR A 151 18.98 0.04 -11.00
CA THR A 151 20.27 -0.43 -10.46
C THR A 151 20.00 -1.63 -9.56
N GLU A 152 20.57 -2.78 -9.91
CA GLU A 152 20.51 -3.97 -9.05
C GLU A 152 21.51 -3.81 -7.91
N HIS A 153 21.01 -3.55 -6.71
CA HIS A 153 21.79 -3.65 -5.49
C HIS A 153 21.60 -5.04 -4.86
N ARG A 154 22.60 -5.89 -4.95
CA ARG A 154 22.72 -7.12 -4.16
C ARG A 154 23.27 -6.76 -2.77
N GLY A 155 22.53 -6.02 -1.98
CA GLY A 155 22.98 -5.62 -0.65
C GLY A 155 21.78 -5.56 0.30
N LEU A 156 21.93 -6.20 1.46
CA LEU A 156 21.08 -6.05 2.63
C LEU A 156 21.01 -4.56 2.99
N ILE A 157 19.82 -4.01 3.08
CA ILE A 157 19.52 -2.78 3.78
C ILE A 157 18.93 -3.13 5.13
#